data_6946dc7893feec29ac8ac56154769a1b
#
_entry.id   6946dc7893feec29ac8ac56154769a1b
#
_cell.length_a   1.000
_cell.length_b   1.000
_cell.length_c   1.000
_cell.angle_alpha   90.00
_cell.angle_beta   90.00
_cell.angle_gamma   90.00
#
_symmetry.space_group_name_H-M   'P 1'
#
loop_
_entity.id
_entity.type
_entity.pdbx_description
1 polymer ?
#
loop_
_entity_poly.entity_id
_entity_poly.type
_entity_poly.pdbx_seq_one_letter_code
_entity_poly.pdbx_strand_id
1 'polypeptide(L)'
;WVPANLFLIGTMNIADRSLALVDYALRRRFAFVTLTPRFSDDSFRQWLLDRNMGPQIVDRIVTGMNNLNDIITEDSQLGSAYQIGHSFFCPRGEDFSELGDSWFESVLKTEIEPLLQEYWFDEPVQASQTMNDVFGI
;
A
#
# COMPACT_ATOMS: atom_id res chain seq x y z
N TRP A 1 4.78 -24.88 -30.19
CA TRP A 1 3.56 -25.47 -29.64
C TRP A 1 3.49 -25.14 -28.14
N VAL A 2 2.39 -24.56 -27.71
CA VAL A 2 2.18 -24.17 -26.29
C VAL A 2 1.15 -25.15 -25.71
N PRO A 3 1.44 -25.79 -24.54
CA PRO A 3 0.50 -26.68 -23.89
C PRO A 3 -0.79 -25.94 -23.47
N ALA A 4 -1.94 -26.62 -23.61
CA ALA A 4 -3.25 -26.04 -23.28
C ALA A 4 -3.45 -25.77 -21.76
N ASN A 5 -2.62 -26.37 -20.92
CA ASN A 5 -2.64 -26.21 -19.45
C ASN A 5 -1.59 -25.22 -18.92
N LEU A 6 -1.03 -24.38 -19.78
CA LEU A 6 -0.11 -23.31 -19.38
C LEU A 6 -0.89 -22.04 -19.07
N PHE A 7 -0.72 -21.52 -17.85
CA PHE A 7 -1.25 -20.23 -17.39
C PHE A 7 -0.08 -19.27 -17.18
N LEU A 8 -0.19 -18.05 -17.70
CA LEU A 8 0.79 -17.00 -17.52
C LEU A 8 0.20 -15.94 -16.57
N ILE A 9 0.89 -15.68 -15.47
CA ILE A 9 0.55 -14.63 -14.51
C ILE A 9 1.71 -13.65 -14.49
N GLY A 10 1.44 -12.38 -14.73
CA GLY A 10 2.41 -11.28 -14.65
C GLY A 10 1.93 -10.20 -13.71
N THR A 11 2.85 -9.46 -13.13
CA THR A 11 2.58 -8.27 -12.34
C THR A 11 3.20 -7.06 -13.01
N MET A 12 2.54 -5.91 -12.86
CA MET A 12 3.08 -4.63 -13.33
C MET A 12 2.74 -3.53 -12.33
N ASN A 13 3.67 -2.57 -12.18
CA ASN A 13 3.42 -1.38 -11.39
C ASN A 13 2.73 -0.32 -12.29
N ILE A 14 1.52 0.10 -11.90
CA ILE A 14 0.76 1.11 -12.65
C ILE A 14 1.23 2.55 -12.38
N ALA A 15 1.96 2.79 -11.28
CA ALA A 15 2.55 4.08 -10.96
C ALA A 15 3.73 4.44 -11.90
N ASP A 16 4.37 3.44 -12.49
CA ASP A 16 5.44 3.66 -13.45
C ASP A 16 4.90 4.13 -14.80
N ARG A 17 4.93 5.45 -15.02
CA ARG A 17 4.45 6.10 -16.25
C ARG A 17 5.20 5.64 -17.50
N SER A 18 6.43 5.12 -17.36
CA SER A 18 7.21 4.60 -18.51
C SER A 18 6.59 3.31 -19.05
N LEU A 19 5.86 2.57 -18.20
CA LEU A 19 5.13 1.35 -18.54
C LEU A 19 3.66 1.60 -18.95
N ALA A 20 3.18 2.85 -18.89
CA ALA A 20 1.81 3.21 -19.27
C ALA A 20 1.50 2.93 -20.76
N LEU A 21 2.51 2.66 -21.58
CA LEU A 21 2.38 2.17 -22.95
C LEU A 21 2.31 0.63 -23.00
N VAL A 22 1.49 0.02 -22.12
CA VAL A 22 1.15 -1.39 -22.36
C VAL A 22 0.48 -1.46 -23.72
N ASP A 23 1.18 -2.07 -24.66
CA ASP A 23 0.74 -2.22 -26.05
C ASP A 23 -0.71 -2.77 -26.05
N TYR A 24 -1.56 -2.15 -26.87
CA TYR A 24 -2.94 -2.61 -27.10
C TYR A 24 -3.01 -4.10 -27.45
N ALA A 25 -1.94 -4.65 -28.03
CA ALA A 25 -1.85 -6.07 -28.34
C ALA A 25 -1.82 -6.97 -27.09
N LEU A 26 -1.19 -6.52 -25.98
CA LEU A 26 -1.22 -7.23 -24.70
C LEU A 26 -2.57 -7.10 -24.02
N ARG A 27 -3.20 -5.92 -24.07
CA ARG A 27 -4.53 -5.70 -23.48
C ARG A 27 -5.62 -6.62 -24.05
N ARG A 28 -5.46 -7.05 -25.30
CA ARG A 28 -6.40 -7.99 -25.95
C ARG A 28 -6.13 -9.47 -25.64
N ARG A 29 -4.98 -9.78 -25.04
CA ARG A 29 -4.53 -11.18 -24.81
C ARG A 29 -4.51 -11.58 -23.36
N PHE A 30 -4.57 -10.62 -22.44
CA PHE A 30 -4.55 -10.84 -21.00
C PHE A 30 -5.79 -10.26 -20.34
N ALA A 31 -6.27 -10.92 -19.31
CA ALA A 31 -7.21 -10.35 -18.36
C ALA A 31 -6.41 -9.48 -17.36
N PHE A 32 -6.80 -8.23 -17.21
CA PHE A 32 -6.16 -7.33 -16.27
C PHE A 32 -6.99 -7.25 -14.99
N VAL A 33 -6.34 -7.46 -13.86
CA VAL A 33 -6.91 -7.33 -12.52
C VAL A 33 -6.14 -6.25 -11.77
N THR A 34 -6.82 -5.19 -11.37
CA THR A 34 -6.23 -4.13 -10.53
C THR A 34 -6.32 -4.55 -9.08
N LEU A 35 -5.18 -4.55 -8.38
CA LEU A 35 -5.11 -4.74 -6.95
C LEU A 35 -5.15 -3.37 -6.28
N THR A 36 -6.14 -3.16 -5.42
CA THR A 36 -6.29 -1.93 -4.62
C THR A 36 -5.89 -2.19 -3.17
N PRO A 37 -5.45 -1.15 -2.42
CA PRO A 37 -5.27 -1.25 -0.98
C PRO A 37 -6.55 -1.76 -0.29
N ARG A 38 -6.39 -2.60 0.73
CA ARG A 38 -7.53 -3.22 1.42
C ARG A 38 -7.64 -2.81 2.89
N PHE A 39 -7.18 -1.62 3.24
CA PHE A 39 -7.26 -1.14 4.62
C PHE A 39 -8.70 -1.00 5.12
N SER A 40 -9.65 -0.65 4.23
CA SER A 40 -11.08 -0.56 4.56
C SER A 40 -11.80 -1.91 4.53
N ASP A 41 -11.12 -3.01 4.20
CA ASP A 41 -11.73 -4.34 4.10
C ASP A 41 -11.72 -5.01 5.47
N ASP A 42 -12.88 -5.48 5.91
CA ASP A 42 -13.02 -6.20 7.18
C ASP A 42 -12.12 -7.44 7.24
N SER A 43 -11.83 -8.06 6.10
CA SER A 43 -10.97 -9.24 6.03
C SER A 43 -9.52 -8.94 6.42
N PHE A 44 -8.99 -7.75 6.06
CA PHE A 44 -7.65 -7.32 6.46
C PHE A 44 -7.61 -7.06 7.98
N ARG A 45 -8.60 -6.33 8.49
CA ARG A 45 -8.74 -6.06 9.91
C ARG A 45 -8.81 -7.36 10.72
N GLN A 46 -9.68 -8.27 10.30
CA GLN A 46 -9.86 -9.57 10.98
C GLN A 46 -8.59 -10.41 10.92
N TRP A 47 -7.88 -10.41 9.78
CA TRP A 47 -6.61 -11.13 9.62
C TRP A 47 -5.53 -10.70 10.61
N LEU A 48 -5.45 -9.39 10.93
CA LEU A 48 -4.55 -8.87 11.96
C LEU A 48 -4.99 -9.29 13.37
N LEU A 49 -6.28 -9.17 13.67
CA LEU A 49 -6.85 -9.53 14.98
C LEU A 49 -6.73 -11.03 15.26
N ASP A 50 -6.96 -11.89 14.28
CA ASP A 50 -6.83 -13.35 14.38
C ASP A 50 -5.40 -13.78 14.72
N ARG A 51 -4.41 -12.90 14.48
CA ARG A 51 -3.00 -13.08 14.83
C ARG A 51 -2.59 -12.33 16.10
N ASN A 52 -3.54 -12.00 16.93
CA ASN A 52 -3.34 -11.34 18.22
C ASN A 52 -2.74 -9.93 18.16
N MET A 53 -2.81 -9.22 17.01
CA MET A 53 -2.43 -7.81 16.98
C MET A 53 -3.39 -7.00 17.85
N GLY A 54 -2.83 -6.09 18.66
CA GLY A 54 -3.63 -5.23 19.53
C GLY A 54 -4.66 -4.40 18.75
N PRO A 55 -5.96 -4.39 19.14
CA PRO A 55 -7.01 -3.68 18.40
C PRO A 55 -6.70 -2.20 18.16
N GLN A 56 -6.03 -1.55 19.12
CA GLN A 56 -5.63 -0.14 19.00
C GLN A 56 -4.62 0.08 17.86
N ILE A 57 -3.66 -0.84 17.68
CA ILE A 57 -2.69 -0.79 16.58
C ILE A 57 -3.41 -1.02 15.25
N VAL A 58 -4.32 -1.99 15.20
CA VAL A 58 -5.13 -2.27 14.01
C VAL A 58 -5.94 -1.04 13.61
N ASP A 59 -6.57 -0.35 14.58
CA ASP A 59 -7.34 0.88 14.32
C ASP A 59 -6.44 2.01 13.78
N ARG A 60 -5.25 2.18 14.35
CA ARG A 60 -4.27 3.18 13.88
C ARG A 60 -3.81 2.90 12.45
N ILE A 61 -3.52 1.63 12.12
CA ILE A 61 -3.14 1.21 10.77
C ILE A 61 -4.27 1.52 9.78
N VAL A 62 -5.46 1.04 10.07
CA VAL A 62 -6.61 1.15 9.16
C VAL A 62 -6.98 2.61 8.94
N THR A 63 -7.14 3.39 10.01
CA THR A 63 -7.54 4.79 9.91
C THR A 63 -6.44 5.64 9.29
N GLY A 64 -5.20 5.51 9.75
CA GLY A 64 -4.10 6.32 9.25
C GLY A 64 -3.81 6.05 7.78
N MET A 65 -3.76 4.79 7.37
CA MET A 65 -3.46 4.44 5.99
C MET A 65 -4.59 4.75 5.01
N ASN A 66 -5.86 4.69 5.43
CA ASN A 66 -6.96 5.18 4.61
C ASN A 66 -6.84 6.69 4.40
N ASN A 67 -6.64 7.47 5.47
CA ASN A 67 -6.46 8.93 5.38
C ASN A 67 -5.28 9.30 4.48
N LEU A 68 -4.14 8.60 4.63
CA LEU A 68 -2.97 8.82 3.78
C LEU A 68 -3.27 8.53 2.31
N ASN A 69 -3.94 7.42 2.02
CA ASN A 69 -4.30 7.06 0.66
C ASN A 69 -5.34 8.00 0.04
N ASP A 70 -6.21 8.61 0.84
CA ASP A 70 -7.11 9.66 0.38
C ASP A 70 -6.33 10.92 -0.02
N ILE A 71 -5.36 11.36 0.80
CA ILE A 71 -4.47 12.49 0.48
C ILE A 71 -3.70 12.21 -0.82
N ILE A 72 -3.11 11.02 -0.97
CA ILE A 72 -2.39 10.62 -2.18
C ILE A 72 -3.32 10.63 -3.41
N THR A 73 -4.55 10.17 -3.24
CA THR A 73 -5.51 10.08 -4.35
C THR A 73 -5.97 11.46 -4.82
N GLU A 74 -6.12 12.41 -3.88
CA GLU A 74 -6.53 13.79 -4.16
C GLU A 74 -5.38 14.66 -4.70
N ASP A 75 -4.15 14.21 -4.53
CA ASP A 75 -2.96 14.92 -5.05
C ASP A 75 -2.96 14.96 -6.58
N SER A 76 -2.75 16.16 -7.13
CA SER A 76 -2.82 16.40 -8.57
C SER A 76 -1.70 15.73 -9.40
N GLN A 77 -0.59 15.39 -8.75
CA GLN A 77 0.56 14.77 -9.40
C GLN A 77 0.57 13.25 -9.26
N LEU A 78 0.02 12.72 -8.16
CA LEU A 78 0.03 11.31 -7.81
C LEU A 78 -1.23 10.58 -8.30
N GLY A 79 -2.33 10.73 -7.59
CA GLY A 79 -3.59 10.04 -7.88
C GLY A 79 -3.60 8.59 -7.39
N SER A 80 -4.69 7.87 -7.70
CA SER A 80 -4.95 6.51 -7.19
C SER A 80 -3.92 5.45 -7.55
N ALA A 81 -3.09 5.69 -8.58
CA ALA A 81 -2.02 4.77 -8.96
C ALA A 81 -0.89 4.68 -7.93
N TYR A 82 -0.75 5.70 -7.09
CA TYR A 82 0.28 5.80 -6.07
C TYR A 82 -0.19 5.38 -4.68
N GLN A 83 -1.43 4.94 -4.53
CA GLN A 83 -1.94 4.43 -3.26
C GLN A 83 -1.03 3.34 -2.68
N ILE A 84 -0.77 3.44 -1.38
CA ILE A 84 0.10 2.53 -0.65
C ILE A 84 -0.68 1.28 -0.24
N GLY A 85 -0.16 0.11 -0.60
CA GLY A 85 -0.79 -1.18 -0.32
C GLY A 85 -0.64 -1.61 1.14
N HIS A 86 -1.54 -2.49 1.58
CA HIS A 86 -1.56 -3.02 2.95
C HIS A 86 -0.42 -4.00 3.27
N SER A 87 0.37 -4.43 2.29
CA SER A 87 1.45 -5.40 2.47
C SER A 87 2.54 -4.95 3.45
N PHE A 88 2.77 -3.64 3.60
CA PHE A 88 3.70 -3.08 4.58
C PHE A 88 3.32 -3.42 6.02
N PHE A 89 2.01 -3.62 6.26
CA PHE A 89 1.46 -3.97 7.57
C PHE A 89 1.07 -5.45 7.67
N CYS A 90 1.67 -6.30 6.82
CA CYS A 90 1.53 -7.75 6.86
C CYS A 90 2.83 -8.40 7.34
N PRO A 91 3.15 -8.37 8.64
CA PRO A 91 4.39 -8.96 9.15
C PRO A 91 4.40 -10.47 8.94
N ARG A 92 5.60 -11.05 8.95
CA ARG A 92 5.76 -12.50 8.84
C ARG A 92 5.51 -13.15 10.20
N GLY A 93 4.85 -14.30 10.20
CA GLY A 93 4.55 -15.06 11.41
C GLY A 93 3.06 -15.30 11.59
N GLU A 94 2.72 -15.99 12.67
CA GLU A 94 1.34 -16.37 13.01
C GLU A 94 0.82 -15.65 14.26
N ASP A 95 1.71 -15.04 15.04
CA ASP A 95 1.37 -14.31 16.26
C ASP A 95 2.01 -12.91 16.24
N PHE A 96 1.17 -11.90 16.43
CA PHE A 96 1.53 -10.47 16.40
C PHE A 96 1.32 -9.79 17.75
N SER A 97 1.18 -10.56 18.84
CA SER A 97 0.93 -10.03 20.19
C SER A 97 2.01 -9.08 20.70
N GLU A 98 3.26 -9.27 20.25
CA GLU A 98 4.39 -8.42 20.61
C GLU A 98 4.54 -7.18 19.71
N LEU A 99 3.74 -7.07 18.65
CA LEU A 99 3.80 -5.95 17.70
C LEU A 99 2.92 -4.80 18.21
N GLY A 100 3.56 -3.84 18.86
CA GLY A 100 2.92 -2.64 19.41
C GLY A 100 3.31 -1.36 18.67
N ASP A 101 3.20 -0.23 19.39
CA ASP A 101 3.49 1.11 18.87
C ASP A 101 4.89 1.23 18.27
N SER A 102 5.90 0.67 18.93
CA SER A 102 7.29 0.73 18.43
C SER A 102 7.47 0.06 17.07
N TRP A 103 6.78 -1.07 16.83
CA TRP A 103 6.79 -1.73 15.53
C TRP A 103 6.05 -0.89 14.49
N PHE A 104 4.88 -0.37 14.83
CA PHE A 104 4.11 0.48 13.94
C PHE A 104 4.91 1.72 13.51
N GLU A 105 5.50 2.44 14.48
CA GLU A 105 6.36 3.60 14.19
C GLU A 105 7.58 3.22 13.36
N SER A 106 8.16 2.03 13.59
CA SER A 106 9.27 1.56 12.77
C SER A 106 8.86 1.39 11.31
N VAL A 107 7.72 0.74 11.04
CA VAL A 107 7.19 0.59 9.67
C VAL A 107 6.96 1.96 9.03
N LEU A 108 6.36 2.90 9.77
CA LEU A 108 6.14 4.25 9.26
C LEU A 108 7.44 4.94 8.87
N LYS A 109 8.48 4.88 9.73
CA LYS A 109 9.77 5.57 9.52
C LYS A 109 10.66 4.89 8.48
N THR A 110 10.61 3.55 8.38
CA THR A 110 11.55 2.84 7.50
C THR A 110 10.97 2.48 6.14
N GLU A 111 9.65 2.45 6.01
CA GLU A 111 8.97 2.03 4.78
C GLU A 111 8.09 3.14 4.20
N ILE A 112 7.23 3.76 5.01
CA ILE A 112 6.23 4.71 4.52
C ILE A 112 6.84 6.09 4.29
N GLU A 113 7.54 6.65 5.27
CA GLU A 113 8.14 7.99 5.16
C GLU A 113 9.11 8.11 3.98
N PRO A 114 10.06 7.18 3.74
CA PRO A 114 10.93 7.24 2.58
C PRO A 114 10.17 7.18 1.26
N LEU A 115 9.09 6.40 1.20
CA LEU A 115 8.24 6.30 0.02
C LEU A 115 7.52 7.63 -0.26
N LEU A 116 7.02 8.31 0.77
CA LEU A 116 6.41 9.63 0.61
C LEU A 116 7.42 10.70 0.20
N GLN A 117 8.66 10.62 0.70
CA GLN A 117 9.76 11.50 0.27
C GLN A 117 10.10 11.30 -1.22
N GLU A 118 9.97 10.09 -1.74
CA GLU A 118 10.11 9.80 -3.16
C GLU A 118 8.92 10.34 -3.96
N TYR A 119 7.70 10.19 -3.47
CA TYR A 119 6.49 10.69 -4.12
C TYR A 119 6.48 12.21 -4.27
N TRP A 120 6.88 12.92 -3.22
CA TRP A 120 6.97 14.38 -3.18
C TRP A 120 8.43 14.87 -3.15
N PHE A 121 9.26 14.29 -4.04
CA PHE A 121 10.70 14.63 -4.08
C PHE A 121 10.95 16.12 -4.34
N ASP A 122 10.08 16.80 -5.08
CA ASP A 122 10.13 18.23 -5.34
C ASP A 122 9.59 19.07 -4.16
N GLU A 123 8.85 18.46 -3.25
CA GLU A 123 8.22 19.11 -2.10
C GLU A 123 8.51 18.35 -0.79
N PRO A 124 9.77 18.29 -0.33
CA PRO A 124 10.18 17.43 0.79
C PRO A 124 9.49 17.76 2.12
N VAL A 125 9.00 18.99 2.27
CA VAL A 125 8.26 19.43 3.46
C VAL A 125 6.87 18.77 3.51
N GLN A 126 6.26 18.51 2.36
CA GLN A 126 4.94 17.91 2.27
C GLN A 126 4.92 16.49 2.84
N ALA A 127 5.93 15.68 2.54
CA ALA A 127 6.04 14.33 3.09
C ALA A 127 6.04 14.33 4.63
N SER A 128 6.88 15.18 5.24
CA SER A 128 6.97 15.29 6.71
C SER A 128 5.70 15.88 7.33
N GLN A 129 5.07 16.87 6.69
CA GLN A 129 3.80 17.43 7.15
C GLN A 129 2.69 16.37 7.13
N THR A 130 2.57 15.63 6.02
CA THR A 130 1.57 14.57 5.89
C THR A 130 1.76 13.48 6.95
N MET A 131 3.01 13.07 7.22
CA MET A 131 3.31 12.10 8.29
C MET A 131 2.87 12.62 9.66
N ASN A 132 3.17 13.88 9.97
CA ASN A 132 2.75 14.48 11.23
C ASN A 132 1.22 14.63 11.32
N ASP A 133 0.56 15.09 10.26
CA ASP A 133 -0.88 15.33 10.26
C ASP A 133 -1.69 14.03 10.36
N VAL A 134 -1.22 12.95 9.74
CA VAL A 134 -1.93 11.66 9.71
C VAL A 134 -1.59 10.79 10.92
N PHE A 135 -0.32 10.75 11.34
CA PHE A 135 0.17 9.80 12.35
C PHE A 135 0.69 10.45 13.64
N GLY A 136 0.92 11.77 13.64
CA GLY A 136 1.45 12.51 14.79
C GLY A 136 2.94 12.29 15.06
N ILE A 137 3.71 12.02 14.03
CA ILE A 137 5.15 11.73 14.11
C ILE A 137 5.95 12.57 13.12
#